data_540ed527c9092092856155896a54d69e
#
_entry.id   540ed527c9092092856155896a54d69e
#
_cell.length_a   1.000
_cell.length_b   1.000
_cell.length_c   1.000
_cell.angle_alpha   90.00
_cell.angle_beta   90.00
_cell.angle_gamma   90.00
#
_symmetry.space_group_name_H-M   'P 1'
#
loop_
_entity.id
_entity.type
_entity.pdbx_description
1 polymer ?
#
loop_
_entity_poly.entity_id
_entity_poly.type
_entity_poly.pdbx_seq_one_letter_code
_entity_poly.pdbx_strand_id
1 'polypeptide(L)'
;MARKERRKIGELLVEAGVAKSEQVEQAVSTAKASRKRTGEVLVEMGACTEEDVAKALGRQFGMEFANLDRPEWANRVNRKLLPEDVTKKFLILPLDEKKGNIVRLLIHDPMDLEALTALQFRLSCQFETFITSRGQIRRFLDGGKEEGSLLNRKSLMTASITQSKDTSRDSSQDSSRDASRDASVDSDRADRQAQMSATKLVDRIIIDAVEQRSSDIHIEPMKQYVMLRYRIDGSCVEMERIDKRLQSAMLARIKLMAGVNIAERRVPQDGRIKFKVGDSNIDFRVSACPAYWGESIVMRILRPESARIGLLNLGLQQDTLDTFNKVIRRPNGIFLVTGPTGSGKTTTLYSALNDLNRPDRKIITAEDPVEFSFKGINQVQVRENIGLTFPVILKSMLRQAPNIILVGEIRDREVADIAIQAALTGHLVFSTLHTNDAPSAITRLVDMGVKPFLVASSIQAVLAQRLARILCPECKVPDDQPDPHWTRITGISAEEVARGTMMKPVGCPKCDNIGYKGRKGVYEMMLMNSEIRDLAFQRATVGKIRAAAVRSGMRTLLGDGKIKVLKGITTADEVATFAQADVAS
;
A
#
# COMPACT_ATOMS: atom_id res chain seq x y z
N MET A 1 7.32 18.48 28.19
CA MET A 1 8.71 18.89 27.89
C MET A 1 8.73 19.55 26.55
N ALA A 2 9.15 20.82 26.47
CA ALA A 2 9.15 21.62 25.25
C ALA A 2 10.07 21.01 24.20
N ARG A 3 9.57 20.89 22.96
CA ARG A 3 10.36 20.54 21.76
C ARG A 3 11.46 21.60 21.60
N LYS A 4 12.72 21.30 21.94
CA LYS A 4 13.86 22.14 21.52
C LYS A 4 13.87 22.16 20.00
N GLU A 5 13.61 23.32 19.38
CA GLU A 5 13.81 23.52 17.94
C GLU A 5 15.26 23.17 17.60
N ARG A 6 15.44 22.21 16.68
CA ARG A 6 16.78 21.84 16.20
C ARG A 6 17.31 22.98 15.34
N ARG A 7 18.40 23.63 15.78
CA ARG A 7 19.10 24.66 15.01
C ARG A 7 19.49 24.12 13.63
N LYS A 8 19.40 24.97 12.62
CA LYS A 8 19.74 24.58 11.24
C LYS A 8 21.26 24.48 11.09
N ILE A 9 21.72 23.60 10.19
CA ILE A 9 23.14 23.36 9.96
C ILE A 9 23.90 24.64 9.55
N GLY A 10 23.27 25.50 8.75
CA GLY A 10 23.84 26.80 8.36
C GLY A 10 24.11 27.72 9.55
N GLU A 11 23.18 27.78 10.50
CA GLU A 11 23.32 28.57 11.73
C GLU A 11 24.51 28.08 12.59
N LEU A 12 24.68 26.76 12.68
CA LEU A 12 25.77 26.14 13.43
C LEU A 12 27.15 26.38 12.79
N LEU A 13 27.22 26.44 11.45
CA LEU A 13 28.43 26.74 10.70
C LEU A 13 28.83 28.21 10.82
N VAL A 14 27.83 29.12 10.86
CA VAL A 14 28.06 30.56 11.11
C VAL A 14 28.52 30.79 12.55
N GLU A 15 27.89 30.15 13.53
CA GLU A 15 28.28 30.24 14.96
C GLU A 15 29.67 29.68 15.20
N ALA A 16 30.08 28.65 14.44
CA ALA A 16 31.45 28.10 14.48
C ALA A 16 32.48 28.98 13.74
N GLY A 17 32.09 30.09 13.13
CA GLY A 17 32.94 30.99 12.38
C GLY A 17 33.51 30.43 11.07
N VAL A 18 32.93 29.33 10.58
CA VAL A 18 33.43 28.60 9.40
C VAL A 18 32.83 29.15 8.10
N ALA A 19 31.58 29.59 8.14
CA ALA A 19 30.87 30.16 6.98
C ALA A 19 30.24 31.53 7.32
N LYS A 20 30.12 32.41 6.33
CA LYS A 20 29.43 33.70 6.48
C LYS A 20 27.91 33.54 6.22
N SER A 21 27.07 34.37 6.88
CA SER A 21 25.62 34.33 6.70
C SER A 21 25.19 34.43 5.23
N GLU A 22 25.83 35.29 4.44
CA GLU A 22 25.56 35.48 3.02
C GLU A 22 25.81 34.19 2.20
N GLN A 23 26.90 33.46 2.53
CA GLN A 23 27.23 32.18 1.88
C GLN A 23 26.21 31.10 2.23
N VAL A 24 25.69 31.10 3.47
CA VAL A 24 24.66 30.14 3.90
C VAL A 24 23.33 30.43 3.19
N GLU A 25 22.91 31.70 3.05
CA GLU A 25 21.69 32.07 2.32
C GLU A 25 21.78 31.68 0.84
N GLN A 26 22.91 31.95 0.21
CA GLN A 26 23.18 31.54 -1.17
C GLN A 26 23.17 30.01 -1.32
N ALA A 27 23.78 29.29 -0.38
CA ALA A 27 23.79 27.83 -0.39
C ALA A 27 22.39 27.24 -0.18
N VAL A 28 21.54 27.84 0.66
CA VAL A 28 20.15 27.42 0.87
C VAL A 28 19.30 27.60 -0.41
N SER A 29 19.47 28.72 -1.12
CA SER A 29 18.78 28.96 -2.39
C SER A 29 19.21 27.99 -3.48
N THR A 30 20.52 27.74 -3.61
CA THR A 30 21.10 26.79 -4.58
C THR A 30 20.73 25.34 -4.23
N ALA A 31 20.70 24.98 -2.96
CA ALA A 31 20.29 23.65 -2.50
C ALA A 31 18.84 23.32 -2.87
N LYS A 32 17.93 24.30 -2.74
CA LYS A 32 16.51 24.17 -3.18
C LYS A 32 16.40 23.96 -4.69
N ALA A 33 17.20 24.68 -5.49
CA ALA A 33 17.19 24.58 -6.94
C ALA A 33 17.81 23.26 -7.46
N SER A 34 18.93 22.82 -6.83
CA SER A 34 19.70 21.64 -7.28
C SER A 34 19.28 20.32 -6.60
N ARG A 35 18.34 20.34 -5.67
CA ARG A 35 17.93 19.18 -4.83
C ARG A 35 19.09 18.55 -4.03
N LYS A 36 20.14 19.32 -3.76
CA LYS A 36 21.26 18.92 -2.90
C LYS A 36 21.04 19.40 -1.45
N ARG A 37 21.81 18.87 -0.52
CA ARG A 37 21.76 19.33 0.86
C ARG A 37 22.57 20.61 1.03
N THR A 38 22.14 21.50 1.91
CA THR A 38 22.82 22.79 2.16
C THR A 38 24.31 22.61 2.53
N GLY A 39 24.64 21.59 3.32
CA GLY A 39 26.02 21.28 3.67
C GLY A 39 26.88 20.86 2.48
N GLU A 40 26.33 20.09 1.55
CA GLU A 40 27.03 19.69 0.32
C GLU A 40 27.31 20.91 -0.59
N VAL A 41 26.31 21.79 -0.72
CA VAL A 41 26.46 23.02 -1.52
C VAL A 41 27.50 23.96 -0.92
N LEU A 42 27.55 24.09 0.41
CA LEU A 42 28.57 24.89 1.10
C LEU A 42 29.99 24.36 0.86
N VAL A 43 30.17 23.04 0.83
CA VAL A 43 31.46 22.41 0.49
C VAL A 43 31.81 22.64 -0.99
N GLU A 44 30.86 22.48 -1.91
CA GLU A 44 31.05 22.75 -3.35
C GLU A 44 31.41 24.21 -3.63
N MET A 45 30.85 25.15 -2.85
CA MET A 45 31.17 26.57 -2.93
C MET A 45 32.51 26.94 -2.27
N GLY A 46 33.20 25.97 -1.62
CA GLY A 46 34.44 26.21 -0.90
C GLY A 46 34.26 27.05 0.37
N ALA A 47 33.03 27.20 0.87
CA ALA A 47 32.73 27.98 2.07
C ALA A 47 33.12 27.24 3.38
N CYS A 48 33.12 25.89 3.35
CA CYS A 48 33.54 25.05 4.49
C CYS A 48 34.06 23.70 3.97
N THR A 49 34.69 22.94 4.85
CA THR A 49 35.15 21.57 4.55
C THR A 49 34.10 20.51 4.88
N GLU A 50 34.21 19.30 4.30
CA GLU A 50 33.38 18.16 4.70
C GLU A 50 33.46 17.85 6.20
N GLU A 51 34.61 18.10 6.80
CA GLU A 51 34.87 17.91 8.24
C GLU A 51 34.09 18.92 9.09
N ASP A 52 34.00 20.17 8.65
CA ASP A 52 33.23 21.20 9.33
C ASP A 52 31.71 20.88 9.28
N VAL A 53 31.23 20.39 8.15
CA VAL A 53 29.86 19.92 7.99
C VAL A 53 29.57 18.73 8.92
N ALA A 54 30.49 17.76 9.01
CA ALA A 54 30.34 16.61 9.90
C ALA A 54 30.36 17.04 11.40
N LYS A 55 31.21 17.97 11.80
CA LYS A 55 31.22 18.56 13.16
C LYS A 55 29.89 19.29 13.47
N ALA A 56 29.37 20.06 12.52
CA ALA A 56 28.11 20.76 12.70
C ALA A 56 26.93 19.78 12.82
N LEU A 57 26.90 18.71 12.02
CA LEU A 57 25.93 17.63 12.14
C LEU A 57 26.05 16.91 13.49
N GLY A 58 27.27 16.64 13.95
CA GLY A 58 27.52 16.06 15.27
C GLY A 58 26.89 16.89 16.39
N ARG A 59 27.07 18.22 16.37
CA ARG A 59 26.41 19.14 17.33
C ARG A 59 24.90 19.17 17.21
N GLN A 60 24.36 19.12 15.98
CA GLN A 60 22.92 19.13 15.73
C GLN A 60 22.22 17.87 16.26
N PHE A 61 22.87 16.71 16.14
CA PHE A 61 22.31 15.41 16.51
C PHE A 61 22.83 14.86 17.83
N GLY A 62 23.74 15.59 18.52
CA GLY A 62 24.31 15.16 19.79
C GLY A 62 25.27 13.97 19.64
N MET A 63 25.98 13.87 18.50
CA MET A 63 26.95 12.81 18.19
C MET A 63 28.38 13.33 18.33
N GLU A 64 29.25 12.49 18.84
CA GLU A 64 30.69 12.79 18.92
C GLU A 64 31.33 12.69 17.54
N PHE A 65 32.16 13.70 17.18
CA PHE A 65 32.93 13.70 15.94
C PHE A 65 34.22 12.88 16.12
N ALA A 66 34.39 11.90 15.24
CA ALA A 66 35.55 11.02 15.21
C ALA A 66 36.45 11.34 14.01
N ASN A 67 37.68 11.73 14.26
CA ASN A 67 38.65 12.02 13.21
C ASN A 67 39.48 10.77 12.90
N LEU A 68 39.26 10.15 11.74
CA LEU A 68 39.97 8.95 11.29
C LEU A 68 41.45 9.20 10.91
N ASP A 69 41.87 10.45 10.74
CA ASP A 69 43.27 10.79 10.51
C ASP A 69 44.08 10.72 11.82
N ARG A 70 43.42 10.59 12.98
CA ARG A 70 44.06 10.37 14.28
C ARG A 70 44.16 8.89 14.62
N PRO A 71 45.33 8.39 15.07
CA PRO A 71 45.53 6.99 15.42
C PRO A 71 44.56 6.46 16.48
N GLU A 72 44.09 7.34 17.39
CA GLU A 72 43.12 7.03 18.44
C GLU A 72 41.81 6.48 17.88
N TRP A 73 41.33 6.98 16.73
CA TRP A 73 40.11 6.54 16.06
C TRP A 73 40.37 5.48 15.00
N ALA A 74 41.45 5.64 14.22
CA ALA A 74 41.80 4.69 13.16
C ALA A 74 42.04 3.27 13.71
N ASN A 75 42.70 3.13 14.86
CA ASN A 75 43.01 1.84 15.50
C ASN A 75 41.76 1.16 16.10
N ARG A 76 40.68 1.90 16.32
CA ARG A 76 39.41 1.35 16.83
C ARG A 76 38.53 0.74 15.74
N VAL A 77 38.84 0.94 14.48
CA VAL A 77 38.05 0.41 13.37
C VAL A 77 38.26 -1.10 13.24
N ASN A 78 37.20 -1.88 13.45
CA ASN A 78 37.24 -3.33 13.37
C ASN A 78 36.51 -3.83 12.10
N ARG A 79 37.24 -3.95 11.00
CA ARG A 79 36.70 -4.38 9.70
C ARG A 79 36.07 -5.79 9.71
N LYS A 80 36.32 -6.61 10.75
CA LYS A 80 35.77 -7.99 10.84
C LYS A 80 34.32 -8.03 11.31
N LEU A 81 33.81 -6.95 11.90
CA LEU A 81 32.44 -6.89 12.44
C LEU A 81 31.36 -6.73 11.37
N LEU A 82 31.69 -6.15 10.22
CA LEU A 82 30.78 -5.95 9.10
C LEU A 82 31.38 -6.47 7.79
N PRO A 83 30.56 -7.10 6.92
CA PRO A 83 30.99 -7.47 5.57
C PRO A 83 31.43 -6.25 4.76
N GLU A 84 32.42 -6.42 3.91
CA GLU A 84 33.03 -5.33 3.12
C GLU A 84 32.04 -4.71 2.10
N ASP A 85 31.14 -5.50 1.55
CA ASP A 85 30.06 -5.06 0.68
C ASP A 85 29.12 -4.05 1.37
N VAL A 86 28.85 -4.25 2.66
CA VAL A 86 28.01 -3.39 3.50
C VAL A 86 28.74 -2.09 3.84
N THR A 87 30.02 -2.19 4.27
CA THR A 87 30.82 -1.02 4.63
C THR A 87 31.05 -0.09 3.44
N LYS A 88 31.29 -0.64 2.24
CA LYS A 88 31.45 0.12 1.00
C LYS A 88 30.13 0.71 0.50
N LYS A 89 29.05 -0.07 0.55
CA LYS A 89 27.73 0.38 0.05
C LYS A 89 27.18 1.56 0.86
N PHE A 90 27.26 1.49 2.18
CA PHE A 90 26.66 2.49 3.07
C PHE A 90 27.67 3.50 3.62
N LEU A 91 28.96 3.38 3.31
CA LEU A 91 30.06 4.20 3.85
C LEU A 91 30.01 4.30 5.38
N ILE A 92 30.02 3.15 6.04
CA ILE A 92 29.96 2.99 7.49
C ILE A 92 31.13 2.12 7.95
N LEU A 93 31.73 2.48 9.08
CA LEU A 93 32.82 1.69 9.67
C LEU A 93 32.44 1.25 11.10
N PRO A 94 32.57 -0.02 11.44
CA PRO A 94 32.39 -0.47 12.81
C PRO A 94 33.62 -0.15 13.65
N LEU A 95 33.39 0.27 14.90
CA LEU A 95 34.42 0.56 15.89
C LEU A 95 34.39 -0.51 16.97
N ASP A 96 35.58 -0.80 17.54
CA ASP A 96 35.80 -1.67 18.68
C ASP A 96 35.20 -3.09 18.52
N GLU A 97 35.27 -3.88 19.58
CA GLU A 97 34.57 -5.15 19.67
C GLU A 97 33.12 -4.95 20.16
N LYS A 98 32.25 -5.87 19.80
CA LYS A 98 30.86 -5.85 20.25
C LYS A 98 30.79 -5.96 21.77
N LYS A 99 30.25 -4.95 22.47
CA LYS A 99 30.02 -4.99 23.92
C LYS A 99 28.55 -5.35 24.18
N GLY A 100 28.28 -6.60 24.54
CA GLY A 100 26.94 -7.09 24.73
C GLY A 100 26.13 -6.98 23.43
N ASN A 101 24.99 -6.27 23.48
CA ASN A 101 24.12 -6.05 22.29
C ASN A 101 24.34 -4.68 21.61
N ILE A 102 25.44 -3.97 21.91
CA ILE A 102 25.73 -2.64 21.34
C ILE A 102 26.95 -2.73 20.41
N VAL A 103 26.79 -2.23 19.18
CA VAL A 103 27.89 -2.04 18.22
C VAL A 103 28.08 -0.55 17.98
N ARG A 104 29.34 -0.10 18.05
CA ARG A 104 29.69 1.27 17.74
C ARG A 104 29.97 1.46 16.27
N LEU A 105 29.36 2.46 15.66
CA LEU A 105 29.43 2.72 14.23
C LEU A 105 29.87 4.16 13.95
N LEU A 106 30.81 4.30 13.01
CA LEU A 106 31.14 5.55 12.36
C LEU A 106 30.25 5.72 11.13
N ILE A 107 29.55 6.84 11.07
CA ILE A 107 28.66 7.21 9.96
C ILE A 107 29.02 8.60 9.44
N HIS A 108 28.68 8.90 8.19
CA HIS A 108 28.89 10.24 7.62
C HIS A 108 27.59 11.06 7.56
N ASP A 109 26.44 10.42 7.65
CA ASP A 109 25.12 11.04 7.57
C ASP A 109 24.17 10.47 8.63
N PRO A 110 23.79 11.26 9.65
CA PRO A 110 22.84 10.83 10.66
C PRO A 110 21.41 10.67 10.14
N MET A 111 21.11 11.19 8.94
CA MET A 111 19.79 11.12 8.30
C MET A 111 19.66 9.94 7.34
N ASP A 112 20.73 9.16 7.12
CA ASP A 112 20.68 7.92 6.33
C ASP A 112 20.06 6.78 7.15
N LEU A 113 18.74 6.88 7.33
CA LEU A 113 17.95 5.89 8.08
C LEU A 113 17.93 4.52 7.38
N GLU A 114 18.09 4.50 6.06
CA GLU A 114 18.10 3.25 5.28
C GLU A 114 19.32 2.40 5.63
N ALA A 115 20.50 3.02 5.68
CA ALA A 115 21.73 2.35 6.05
C ALA A 115 21.69 1.80 7.49
N LEU A 116 21.25 2.63 8.45
CA LEU A 116 21.20 2.25 9.86
C LEU A 116 20.15 1.16 10.10
N THR A 117 19.00 1.24 9.44
CA THR A 117 17.93 0.23 9.57
C THR A 117 18.34 -1.10 8.96
N ALA A 118 18.97 -1.09 7.78
CA ALA A 118 19.49 -2.30 7.14
C ALA A 118 20.53 -3.02 8.01
N LEU A 119 21.37 -2.25 8.71
CA LEU A 119 22.37 -2.78 9.62
C LEU A 119 21.80 -3.31 10.93
N GLN A 120 20.83 -2.60 11.53
CA GLN A 120 20.11 -3.10 12.72
C GLN A 120 19.47 -4.44 12.45
N PHE A 121 18.90 -4.57 11.28
CA PHE A 121 18.26 -5.79 10.83
C PHE A 121 19.25 -6.96 10.66
N ARG A 122 20.42 -6.68 10.04
CA ARG A 122 21.41 -7.73 9.74
C ARG A 122 22.19 -8.19 10.97
N LEU A 123 22.35 -7.33 11.97
CA LEU A 123 23.20 -7.59 13.15
C LEU A 123 22.41 -7.83 14.45
N SER A 124 21.09 -7.59 14.44
CA SER A 124 20.20 -7.73 15.62
C SER A 124 20.74 -7.08 16.89
N CYS A 125 21.35 -5.87 16.76
CA CYS A 125 22.01 -5.17 17.86
C CYS A 125 21.65 -3.68 17.87
N GLN A 126 21.85 -3.02 19.00
CA GLN A 126 21.73 -1.57 19.13
C GLN A 126 23.02 -0.90 18.65
N PHE A 127 22.90 0.34 18.11
CA PHE A 127 24.04 1.10 17.66
C PHE A 127 24.28 2.34 18.51
N GLU A 128 25.52 2.54 18.87
CA GLU A 128 26.06 3.82 19.33
C GLU A 128 26.79 4.45 18.14
N THR A 129 26.31 5.59 17.66
CA THR A 129 26.79 6.19 16.41
C THR A 129 27.69 7.39 16.67
N PHE A 130 28.81 7.42 15.97
CA PHE A 130 29.77 8.52 15.91
C PHE A 130 29.78 9.08 14.49
N ILE A 131 30.06 10.36 14.33
CA ILE A 131 30.06 11.02 13.02
C ILE A 131 31.47 11.33 12.55
N THR A 132 31.71 11.15 11.23
CA THR A 132 32.97 11.57 10.58
C THR A 132 32.66 12.09 9.17
N SER A 133 33.65 12.64 8.45
CA SER A 133 33.44 13.10 7.08
C SER A 133 33.38 11.93 6.08
N ARG A 134 32.64 12.13 5.00
CA ARG A 134 32.52 11.13 3.93
C ARG A 134 33.87 10.81 3.30
N GLY A 135 34.70 11.83 3.10
CA GLY A 135 36.03 11.68 2.54
C GLY A 135 36.97 10.86 3.42
N GLN A 136 36.90 11.00 4.77
CA GLN A 136 37.68 10.19 5.69
C GLN A 136 37.30 8.71 5.64
N ILE A 137 36.00 8.36 5.57
CA ILE A 137 35.58 6.97 5.43
C ILE A 137 36.07 6.37 4.11
N ARG A 138 35.94 7.10 3.00
CA ARG A 138 36.41 6.63 1.68
C ARG A 138 37.93 6.38 1.69
N ARG A 139 38.72 7.35 2.12
CA ARG A 139 40.17 7.17 2.21
C ARG A 139 40.58 5.98 3.07
N PHE A 140 39.85 5.76 4.16
CA PHE A 140 40.10 4.62 5.04
C PHE A 140 39.74 3.28 4.39
N LEU A 141 38.64 3.22 3.61
CA LEU A 141 38.20 2.01 2.88
C LEU A 141 39.14 1.69 1.71
N ASP A 142 39.61 2.70 0.99
CA ASP A 142 40.45 2.56 -0.21
C ASP A 142 41.93 2.25 0.13
N GLY A 143 42.24 2.12 1.42
CA GLY A 143 43.56 1.64 1.88
C GLY A 143 44.72 2.64 1.73
N GLY A 144 44.39 3.94 1.72
CA GLY A 144 45.44 4.99 1.82
C GLY A 144 46.38 5.07 0.62
N LYS A 145 45.93 4.75 -0.58
CA LYS A 145 46.67 5.04 -1.81
C LYS A 145 46.22 6.40 -2.34
N GLU A 146 46.91 7.44 -1.90
CA GLU A 146 47.03 8.65 -2.69
C GLU A 146 48.30 9.44 -2.29
N GLU A 147 48.89 10.00 -3.31
CA GLU A 147 50.17 10.71 -3.36
C GLU A 147 50.19 11.98 -2.50
N GLY A 148 51.35 12.23 -1.94
CA GLY A 148 51.76 13.58 -1.58
C GLY A 148 51.87 13.91 -0.10
N SER A 149 52.81 13.33 0.60
CA SER A 149 53.70 14.10 1.49
C SER A 149 54.90 13.25 1.88
N LEU A 150 56.02 13.60 1.32
CA LEU A 150 57.35 13.24 1.77
C LEU A 150 57.51 13.65 3.26
N LEU A 151 57.66 12.67 4.13
CA LEU A 151 58.45 12.72 5.36
C LEU A 151 58.00 11.58 6.32
N ASN A 152 58.64 10.46 6.22
CA ASN A 152 59.19 9.58 7.23
C ASN A 152 59.27 8.12 6.77
N ARG A 153 60.20 7.86 5.90
CA ARG A 153 60.84 6.55 5.81
C ARG A 153 61.95 6.50 6.84
N LYS A 154 61.70 5.89 7.97
CA LYS A 154 62.71 5.22 8.81
C LYS A 154 62.01 4.70 10.06
N SER A 155 61.81 3.45 10.10
CA SER A 155 61.66 2.57 11.28
C SER A 155 60.55 1.53 11.04
N LEU A 156 60.91 0.46 10.38
CA LEU A 156 60.26 -0.86 10.46
C LEU A 156 61.07 -1.85 9.62
N MET A 157 62.29 -2.10 10.12
CA MET A 157 63.00 -3.35 9.85
C MET A 157 63.50 -3.85 11.20
N THR A 158 63.09 -5.02 11.53
CA THR A 158 63.58 -6.01 12.50
C THR A 158 62.47 -6.51 13.41
N ALA A 159 61.99 -7.65 13.12
CA ALA A 159 62.11 -8.86 13.91
C ALA A 159 61.13 -9.92 13.38
N SER A 160 61.70 -10.84 12.66
CA SER A 160 61.09 -12.15 12.31
C SER A 160 61.52 -13.17 13.37
N ILE A 161 60.65 -14.15 13.54
CA ILE A 161 60.91 -15.56 13.97
C ILE A 161 61.19 -15.78 15.45
N THR A 162 60.33 -16.47 16.14
CA THR A 162 60.60 -17.81 16.64
C THR A 162 59.35 -18.55 17.12
N GLN A 163 59.31 -19.81 16.75
CA GLN A 163 58.39 -20.88 17.15
C GLN A 163 58.68 -21.33 18.58
N SER A 164 57.69 -21.93 19.18
CA SER A 164 57.67 -23.26 19.81
C SER A 164 57.07 -23.28 21.22
N LYS A 165 56.03 -24.04 21.32
CA LYS A 165 55.84 -25.28 22.11
C LYS A 165 55.92 -25.26 23.64
N ASP A 166 54.86 -25.83 24.14
CA ASP A 166 54.69 -26.81 25.19
C ASP A 166 54.41 -26.41 26.65
N THR A 167 53.26 -26.94 27.04
CA THR A 167 52.96 -27.76 28.23
C THR A 167 52.70 -27.15 29.60
N SER A 168 51.53 -27.60 30.04
CA SER A 168 51.17 -28.13 31.36
C SER A 168 50.78 -27.21 32.52
N ARG A 169 49.53 -27.48 32.94
CA ARG A 169 49.05 -27.65 34.34
C ARG A 169 49.31 -26.54 35.36
N ASP A 170 48.28 -25.94 35.88
CA ASP A 170 47.69 -26.39 37.14
C ASP A 170 46.41 -25.65 37.51
N SER A 171 45.58 -26.41 38.20
CA SER A 171 44.27 -26.14 38.77
C SER A 171 44.27 -25.06 39.84
N SER A 172 43.20 -24.24 39.87
CA SER A 172 42.33 -24.09 41.05
C SER A 172 41.33 -22.93 40.91
N GLN A 173 40.05 -23.27 41.10
CA GLN A 173 38.97 -22.50 41.72
C GLN A 173 38.70 -21.06 41.23
N ASP A 174 37.59 -20.92 40.46
CA ASP A 174 36.59 -19.93 40.88
C ASP A 174 35.18 -20.31 40.30
N SER A 175 34.37 -20.82 41.17
CA SER A 175 32.98 -21.24 40.89
C SER A 175 32.03 -20.08 41.25
N SER A 176 31.90 -19.10 40.36
CA SER A 176 30.83 -18.08 40.51
C SER A 176 30.57 -17.23 39.25
N ARG A 177 30.95 -17.68 38.04
CA ARG A 177 30.71 -16.94 36.78
C ARG A 177 29.83 -17.66 35.74
N ASP A 178 29.34 -18.85 36.02
CA ASP A 178 28.58 -19.62 35.03
C ASP A 178 27.03 -19.41 35.05
N ALA A 179 26.46 -18.84 36.13
CA ALA A 179 25.01 -18.65 36.22
C ALA A 179 24.48 -17.50 35.33
N SER A 180 25.32 -16.58 34.85
CA SER A 180 24.88 -15.48 33.97
C SER A 180 25.06 -15.76 32.48
N ARG A 181 25.85 -16.77 32.11
CA ARG A 181 26.03 -17.18 30.70
C ARG A 181 24.93 -18.12 30.21
N ASP A 182 24.41 -19.01 31.05
CA ASP A 182 23.33 -19.93 30.69
C ASP A 182 22.00 -19.22 30.50
N ALA A 183 21.70 -18.19 31.28
CA ALA A 183 20.45 -17.41 31.12
C ALA A 183 20.40 -16.59 29.81
N SER A 184 21.54 -16.15 29.28
CA SER A 184 21.59 -15.42 28.00
C SER A 184 21.51 -16.34 26.78
N VAL A 185 22.05 -17.55 26.89
CA VAL A 185 22.00 -18.55 25.80
C VAL A 185 20.60 -19.18 25.69
N ASP A 186 19.90 -19.34 26.81
CA ASP A 186 18.52 -19.85 26.82
C ASP A 186 17.52 -18.78 26.32
N SER A 187 17.72 -17.49 26.62
CA SER A 187 16.89 -16.42 26.07
C SER A 187 17.09 -16.27 24.53
N ASP A 188 18.31 -16.35 24.04
CA ASP A 188 18.61 -16.30 22.60
C ASP A 188 18.07 -17.54 21.85
N ARG A 189 18.04 -18.70 22.48
CA ARG A 189 17.39 -19.91 21.93
C ARG A 189 15.86 -19.78 21.90
N ALA A 190 15.26 -19.29 22.97
CA ALA A 190 13.82 -19.07 23.06
C ALA A 190 13.35 -18.04 22.04
N ASP A 191 14.09 -16.95 21.86
CA ASP A 191 13.79 -15.91 20.87
C ASP A 191 13.94 -16.42 19.42
N ARG A 192 14.96 -17.21 19.13
CA ARG A 192 15.12 -17.86 17.81
C ARG A 192 14.01 -18.86 17.52
N GLN A 193 13.59 -19.61 18.52
CA GLN A 193 12.50 -20.59 18.39
C GLN A 193 11.15 -19.87 18.20
N ALA A 194 10.91 -18.75 18.89
CA ALA A 194 9.75 -17.91 18.69
C ALA A 194 9.72 -17.25 17.30
N GLN A 195 10.86 -16.77 16.80
CA GLN A 195 10.98 -16.23 15.44
C GLN A 195 10.74 -17.28 14.34
N MET A 196 11.29 -18.50 14.50
CA MET A 196 11.02 -19.60 13.56
C MET A 196 9.56 -20.02 13.58
N SER A 197 8.94 -20.06 14.77
CA SER A 197 7.52 -20.35 14.94
C SER A 197 6.64 -19.27 14.32
N ALA A 198 6.97 -17.99 14.52
CA ALA A 198 6.25 -16.86 13.95
C ALA A 198 6.36 -16.80 12.42
N THR A 199 7.51 -17.15 11.84
CA THR A 199 7.68 -17.22 10.37
C THR A 199 6.75 -18.27 9.76
N LYS A 200 6.77 -19.49 10.30
CA LYS A 200 5.88 -20.58 9.83
C LYS A 200 4.41 -20.24 10.03
N LEU A 201 4.07 -19.56 11.14
CA LEU A 201 2.72 -19.13 11.42
C LEU A 201 2.23 -18.08 10.40
N VAL A 202 3.02 -17.06 10.09
CA VAL A 202 2.67 -16.04 9.10
C VAL A 202 2.51 -16.66 7.70
N ASP A 203 3.43 -17.53 7.31
CA ASP A 203 3.35 -18.22 6.02
C ASP A 203 2.09 -19.08 5.93
N ARG A 204 1.72 -19.83 6.99
CA ARG A 204 0.46 -20.59 7.11
C ARG A 204 -0.76 -19.68 6.98
N ILE A 205 -0.81 -18.57 7.74
CA ILE A 205 -1.92 -17.60 7.69
C ILE A 205 -2.14 -17.08 6.27
N ILE A 206 -1.06 -16.77 5.55
CA ILE A 206 -1.15 -16.28 4.18
C ILE A 206 -1.68 -17.38 3.23
N ILE A 207 -1.17 -18.59 3.33
CA ILE A 207 -1.60 -19.72 2.49
C ILE A 207 -3.07 -20.03 2.75
N ASP A 208 -3.47 -20.22 4.01
CA ASP A 208 -4.84 -20.53 4.41
C ASP A 208 -5.82 -19.44 3.92
N ALA A 209 -5.46 -18.16 4.07
CA ALA A 209 -6.30 -17.05 3.60
C ALA A 209 -6.47 -17.06 2.06
N VAL A 210 -5.43 -17.44 1.33
CA VAL A 210 -5.51 -17.55 -0.14
C VAL A 210 -6.39 -18.73 -0.53
N GLU A 211 -6.27 -19.87 0.11
CA GLU A 211 -7.06 -21.09 -0.16
C GLU A 211 -8.54 -20.86 0.17
N GLN A 212 -8.85 -20.15 1.28
CA GLN A 212 -10.21 -19.78 1.66
C GLN A 212 -10.77 -18.58 0.85
N ARG A 213 -10.05 -18.12 -0.18
CA ARG A 213 -10.48 -17.05 -1.08
C ARG A 213 -10.79 -15.74 -0.38
N SER A 214 -10.13 -15.48 0.74
CA SER A 214 -10.27 -14.21 1.47
C SER A 214 -9.86 -13.01 0.62
N SER A 215 -10.47 -11.87 0.84
CA SER A 215 -10.05 -10.59 0.27
C SER A 215 -9.04 -9.85 1.14
N ASP A 216 -9.18 -9.98 2.47
CA ASP A 216 -8.33 -9.29 3.42
C ASP A 216 -8.01 -10.22 4.61
N ILE A 217 -6.81 -10.10 5.16
CA ILE A 217 -6.36 -10.74 6.39
C ILE A 217 -6.22 -9.65 7.43
N HIS A 218 -6.90 -9.78 8.56
CA HIS A 218 -6.84 -8.84 9.67
C HIS A 218 -6.11 -9.49 10.85
N ILE A 219 -5.05 -8.85 11.32
CA ILE A 219 -4.26 -9.24 12.49
C ILE A 219 -4.41 -8.12 13.51
N GLU A 220 -5.20 -8.37 14.54
CA GLU A 220 -5.64 -7.35 15.48
C GLU A 220 -5.17 -7.69 16.90
N PRO A 221 -4.22 -6.95 17.46
CA PRO A 221 -3.79 -7.14 18.85
C PRO A 221 -4.90 -6.79 19.84
N MET A 222 -5.21 -7.73 20.71
CA MET A 222 -6.10 -7.57 21.86
C MET A 222 -5.29 -7.57 23.16
N LYS A 223 -5.94 -7.38 24.31
CA LYS A 223 -5.25 -7.35 25.62
C LYS A 223 -4.48 -8.65 25.91
N GLN A 224 -5.10 -9.81 25.67
CA GLN A 224 -4.57 -11.13 26.05
C GLN A 224 -4.14 -12.01 24.89
N TYR A 225 -4.55 -11.70 23.65
CA TYR A 225 -4.29 -12.48 22.45
C TYR A 225 -4.18 -11.58 21.23
N VAL A 226 -3.82 -12.15 20.08
CA VAL A 226 -3.95 -11.51 18.77
C VAL A 226 -5.10 -12.19 18.03
N MET A 227 -6.09 -11.41 17.63
CA MET A 227 -7.23 -11.89 16.86
C MET A 227 -6.86 -11.96 15.38
N LEU A 228 -7.02 -13.13 14.78
CA LEU A 228 -6.91 -13.34 13.34
C LEU A 228 -8.32 -13.41 12.74
N ARG A 229 -8.61 -12.54 11.77
CA ARG A 229 -9.86 -12.58 11.01
C ARG A 229 -9.56 -12.57 9.51
N TYR A 230 -10.36 -13.30 8.76
CA TYR A 230 -10.38 -13.22 7.31
C TYR A 230 -11.65 -12.53 6.84
N ARG A 231 -11.54 -11.72 5.78
CA ARG A 231 -12.71 -11.21 5.08
C ARG A 231 -13.01 -12.14 3.91
N ILE A 232 -14.06 -12.93 4.04
CA ILE A 232 -14.50 -13.90 3.03
C ILE A 232 -15.84 -13.40 2.48
N ASP A 233 -15.92 -13.27 1.16
CA ASP A 233 -17.12 -12.78 0.45
C ASP A 233 -17.76 -11.50 1.05
N GLY A 234 -16.92 -10.61 1.61
CA GLY A 234 -17.31 -9.33 2.19
C GLY A 234 -17.51 -9.34 3.70
N SER A 235 -17.70 -10.50 4.33
CA SER A 235 -17.89 -10.65 5.78
C SER A 235 -16.59 -10.98 6.50
N CYS A 236 -16.36 -10.37 7.68
CA CYS A 236 -15.23 -10.73 8.53
C CYS A 236 -15.57 -11.96 9.38
N VAL A 237 -14.74 -13.00 9.30
CA VAL A 237 -14.86 -14.24 10.06
C VAL A 237 -13.66 -14.38 11.00
N GLU A 238 -13.90 -14.65 12.29
CA GLU A 238 -12.84 -14.95 13.26
C GLU A 238 -12.29 -16.35 12.96
N MET A 239 -10.97 -16.46 12.74
CA MET A 239 -10.30 -17.71 12.39
C MET A 239 -9.60 -18.33 13.61
N GLU A 240 -8.78 -17.52 14.28
CA GLU A 240 -7.92 -18.02 15.34
C GLU A 240 -7.61 -16.92 16.37
N ARG A 241 -7.42 -17.30 17.64
CA ARG A 241 -6.83 -16.46 18.69
C ARG A 241 -5.41 -16.90 18.93
N ILE A 242 -4.47 -16.09 18.49
CA ILE A 242 -3.04 -16.38 18.55
C ILE A 242 -2.47 -15.90 19.89
N ASP A 243 -1.53 -16.65 20.45
CA ASP A 243 -0.85 -16.31 21.70
C ASP A 243 -0.18 -14.93 21.60
N LYS A 244 -0.43 -14.10 22.62
CA LYS A 244 0.12 -12.74 22.71
C LYS A 244 1.64 -12.68 22.62
N ARG A 245 2.35 -13.72 23.09
CA ARG A 245 3.82 -13.81 23.05
C ARG A 245 4.37 -13.80 21.63
N LEU A 246 3.60 -14.29 20.64
CA LEU A 246 4.01 -14.32 19.24
C LEU A 246 3.78 -12.99 18.51
N GLN A 247 3.06 -12.03 19.13
CA GLN A 247 2.69 -10.77 18.50
C GLN A 247 3.88 -10.03 17.89
N SER A 248 4.91 -9.76 18.70
CA SER A 248 6.05 -8.95 18.26
C SER A 248 6.81 -9.59 17.10
N ALA A 249 7.04 -10.92 17.18
CA ALA A 249 7.75 -11.65 16.14
C ALA A 249 6.93 -11.76 14.84
N MET A 250 5.61 -11.96 14.94
CA MET A 250 4.70 -12.02 13.81
C MET A 250 4.58 -10.66 13.09
N LEU A 251 4.36 -9.57 13.84
CA LEU A 251 4.29 -8.22 13.28
C LEU A 251 5.62 -7.82 12.62
N ALA A 252 6.75 -8.13 13.25
CA ALA A 252 8.08 -7.88 12.67
C ALA A 252 8.28 -8.65 11.36
N ARG A 253 7.86 -9.92 11.29
CA ARG A 253 7.92 -10.73 10.07
C ARG A 253 7.09 -10.12 8.93
N ILE A 254 5.85 -9.72 9.20
CA ILE A 254 4.97 -9.13 8.18
C ILE A 254 5.51 -7.79 7.71
N LYS A 255 5.95 -6.91 8.62
CA LYS A 255 6.56 -5.62 8.28
C LYS A 255 7.82 -5.77 7.44
N LEU A 256 8.65 -6.78 7.76
CA LEU A 256 9.81 -7.14 6.96
C LEU A 256 9.42 -7.52 5.54
N MET A 257 8.47 -8.45 5.41
CA MET A 257 7.98 -8.92 4.10
C MET A 257 7.37 -7.77 3.30
N ALA A 258 6.72 -6.82 3.97
CA ALA A 258 6.09 -5.64 3.37
C ALA A 258 7.08 -4.54 2.97
N GLY A 259 8.35 -4.64 3.38
CA GLY A 259 9.39 -3.64 3.10
C GLY A 259 9.21 -2.33 3.88
N VAL A 260 8.53 -2.36 5.05
CA VAL A 260 8.30 -1.18 5.90
C VAL A 260 9.19 -1.19 7.13
N ASN A 261 9.28 -0.06 7.82
CA ASN A 261 10.16 0.10 8.99
C ASN A 261 9.64 -0.69 10.21
N ILE A 262 10.39 -1.72 10.63
CA ILE A 262 10.03 -2.59 11.75
C ILE A 262 10.10 -1.85 13.10
N ALA A 263 11.04 -0.92 13.23
CA ALA A 263 11.26 -0.20 14.48
C ALA A 263 10.23 0.91 14.72
N GLU A 264 9.65 1.50 13.66
CA GLU A 264 8.63 2.52 13.79
C GLU A 264 7.26 1.89 14.04
N ARG A 265 6.63 2.25 15.17
CA ARG A 265 5.35 1.69 15.64
C ARG A 265 4.34 2.76 16.01
N ARG A 266 4.67 4.05 15.82
CA ARG A 266 3.89 5.19 16.29
C ARG A 266 3.07 5.85 15.19
N VAL A 267 3.39 5.56 13.94
CA VAL A 267 2.71 6.11 12.75
C VAL A 267 2.27 5.00 11.82
N PRO A 268 1.18 5.19 11.07
CA PRO A 268 0.76 4.23 10.05
C PRO A 268 1.82 4.05 8.97
N GLN A 269 1.90 2.84 8.45
CA GLN A 269 2.82 2.49 7.37
C GLN A 269 2.13 1.57 6.35
N ASP A 270 2.36 1.83 5.08
CA ASP A 270 1.85 1.03 3.97
C ASP A 270 2.99 0.36 3.22
N GLY A 271 2.81 -0.91 2.87
CA GLY A 271 3.79 -1.73 2.19
C GLY A 271 3.17 -2.73 1.22
N ARG A 272 4.02 -3.53 0.58
CA ARG A 272 3.59 -4.58 -0.35
C ARG A 272 4.38 -5.87 -0.11
N ILE A 273 3.67 -6.99 -0.11
CA ILE A 273 4.27 -8.33 -0.04
C ILE A 273 4.02 -9.02 -1.37
N LYS A 274 5.06 -9.67 -1.91
CA LYS A 274 4.94 -10.66 -2.98
C LYS A 274 5.19 -12.03 -2.37
N PHE A 275 4.20 -12.90 -2.44
CA PHE A 275 4.28 -14.23 -1.84
C PHE A 275 3.86 -15.30 -2.83
N LYS A 276 4.62 -16.40 -2.90
CA LYS A 276 4.32 -17.51 -3.79
C LYS A 276 3.45 -18.53 -3.06
N VAL A 277 2.24 -18.78 -3.58
CA VAL A 277 1.34 -19.84 -3.10
C VAL A 277 1.16 -20.86 -4.24
N GLY A 278 1.67 -22.06 -4.06
CA GLY A 278 1.76 -23.04 -5.15
C GLY A 278 2.57 -22.48 -6.32
N ASP A 279 1.99 -22.46 -7.51
CA ASP A 279 2.61 -21.90 -8.72
C ASP A 279 2.28 -20.44 -8.98
N SER A 280 1.42 -19.83 -8.16
CA SER A 280 0.95 -18.46 -8.34
C SER A 280 1.72 -17.47 -7.47
N ASN A 281 2.14 -16.35 -8.06
CA ASN A 281 2.64 -15.20 -7.32
C ASN A 281 1.47 -14.28 -6.96
N ILE A 282 1.26 -14.06 -5.68
CA ILE A 282 0.18 -13.23 -5.17
C ILE A 282 0.77 -11.98 -4.53
N ASP A 283 0.24 -10.82 -4.91
CA ASP A 283 0.60 -9.54 -4.33
C ASP A 283 -0.36 -9.21 -3.17
N PHE A 284 0.20 -8.66 -2.09
CA PHE A 284 -0.57 -8.17 -0.93
C PHE A 284 -0.25 -6.70 -0.71
N ARG A 285 -1.27 -5.90 -0.44
CA ARG A 285 -1.11 -4.57 0.16
C ARG A 285 -1.22 -4.70 1.66
N VAL A 286 -0.26 -4.17 2.34
CA VAL A 286 -0.15 -4.24 3.80
C VAL A 286 -0.30 -2.84 4.36
N SER A 287 -1.23 -2.67 5.29
CA SER A 287 -1.35 -1.45 6.09
C SER A 287 -1.15 -1.82 7.55
N ALA A 288 -0.17 -1.20 8.19
CA ALA A 288 0.11 -1.31 9.61
C ALA A 288 -0.32 -0.01 10.29
N CYS A 289 -1.19 -0.10 11.27
CA CYS A 289 -1.73 1.06 11.98
C CYS A 289 -1.53 0.89 13.49
N PRO A 290 -0.98 1.91 14.20
CA PRO A 290 -0.90 1.90 15.65
C PRO A 290 -2.28 1.74 16.29
N ALA A 291 -2.41 0.78 17.20
CA ALA A 291 -3.60 0.55 17.99
C ALA A 291 -3.23 0.44 19.48
N TYR A 292 -4.23 0.46 20.36
CA TYR A 292 -4.00 0.53 21.82
C TYR A 292 -3.17 -0.64 22.37
N TRP A 293 -3.39 -1.86 21.85
CA TRP A 293 -2.71 -3.08 22.29
C TRP A 293 -1.54 -3.51 21.43
N GLY A 294 -1.12 -2.66 20.49
CA GLY A 294 -0.05 -2.88 19.52
C GLY A 294 -0.49 -2.52 18.11
N GLU A 295 0.39 -2.67 17.09
CA GLU A 295 0.03 -2.37 15.72
C GLU A 295 -0.97 -3.38 15.16
N SER A 296 -2.08 -2.91 14.63
CA SER A 296 -3.00 -3.70 13.81
C SER A 296 -2.49 -3.76 12.37
N ILE A 297 -2.50 -4.94 11.77
CA ILE A 297 -2.11 -5.12 10.36
C ILE A 297 -3.29 -5.65 9.57
N VAL A 298 -3.54 -5.02 8.42
CA VAL A 298 -4.45 -5.52 7.39
C VAL A 298 -3.65 -5.82 6.14
N MET A 299 -3.80 -7.04 5.61
CA MET A 299 -3.19 -7.46 4.34
C MET A 299 -4.30 -7.74 3.32
N ARG A 300 -4.43 -6.87 2.30
CA ARG A 300 -5.36 -7.08 1.18
C ARG A 300 -4.74 -7.99 0.13
N ILE A 301 -5.44 -9.05 -0.22
CA ILE A 301 -4.99 -10.04 -1.21
C ILE A 301 -5.37 -9.56 -2.60
N LEU A 302 -4.38 -9.32 -3.46
CA LEU A 302 -4.57 -8.90 -4.84
C LEU A 302 -4.47 -10.12 -5.75
N ARG A 303 -5.62 -10.61 -6.23
CA ARG A 303 -5.70 -11.81 -7.09
C ARG A 303 -5.72 -11.40 -8.55
N PRO A 304 -4.72 -11.77 -9.37
CA PRO A 304 -4.69 -11.44 -10.79
C PRO A 304 -5.90 -11.97 -11.58
N GLU A 305 -6.45 -13.11 -11.16
CA GLU A 305 -7.61 -13.72 -11.79
C GLU A 305 -8.87 -12.84 -11.65
N SER A 306 -8.99 -12.08 -10.57
CA SER A 306 -10.11 -11.16 -10.34
C SER A 306 -10.20 -10.05 -11.37
N ALA A 307 -9.08 -9.71 -12.00
CA ALA A 307 -9.01 -8.69 -13.07
C ALA A 307 -9.40 -9.25 -14.45
N ARG A 308 -9.41 -10.58 -14.62
CA ARG A 308 -9.66 -11.26 -15.89
C ARG A 308 -11.02 -11.97 -15.95
N ILE A 309 -11.96 -11.59 -15.09
CA ILE A 309 -13.27 -12.24 -15.01
C ILE A 309 -14.03 -12.20 -16.35
N GLY A 310 -13.80 -11.16 -17.17
CA GLY A 310 -14.48 -10.96 -18.45
C GLY A 310 -15.94 -10.48 -18.28
N LEU A 311 -16.47 -9.78 -19.27
CA LEU A 311 -17.77 -9.13 -19.19
C LEU A 311 -18.93 -10.11 -18.97
N LEU A 312 -18.85 -11.30 -19.56
CA LEU A 312 -19.91 -12.34 -19.45
C LEU A 312 -20.08 -12.87 -18.02
N ASN A 313 -19.02 -12.86 -17.24
CA ASN A 313 -19.01 -13.44 -15.89
C ASN A 313 -19.36 -12.42 -14.78
N LEU A 314 -19.47 -11.13 -15.11
CA LEU A 314 -19.82 -10.08 -14.16
C LEU A 314 -21.21 -10.27 -13.54
N GLY A 315 -22.14 -10.94 -14.26
CA GLY A 315 -23.50 -11.19 -13.80
C GLY A 315 -24.52 -10.16 -14.27
N LEU A 316 -24.19 -9.39 -15.30
CA LEU A 316 -25.16 -8.56 -16.01
C LEU A 316 -26.27 -9.43 -16.64
N GLN A 317 -27.51 -8.98 -16.62
CA GLN A 317 -28.55 -9.59 -17.45
C GLN A 317 -28.25 -9.32 -18.93
N GLN A 318 -28.69 -10.19 -19.83
CA GLN A 318 -28.31 -10.14 -21.25
C GLN A 318 -28.62 -8.78 -21.91
N ASP A 319 -29.81 -8.24 -21.66
CA ASP A 319 -30.25 -6.94 -22.17
C ASP A 319 -29.33 -5.78 -21.70
N THR A 320 -28.95 -5.83 -20.43
CA THR A 320 -28.02 -4.85 -19.83
C THR A 320 -26.63 -5.03 -20.38
N LEU A 321 -26.16 -6.27 -20.57
CA LEU A 321 -24.86 -6.57 -21.17
C LEU A 321 -24.75 -6.08 -22.62
N ASP A 322 -25.82 -6.29 -23.42
CA ASP A 322 -25.88 -5.82 -24.81
C ASP A 322 -25.84 -4.28 -24.88
N THR A 323 -26.51 -3.62 -23.95
CA THR A 323 -26.50 -2.17 -23.83
C THR A 323 -25.14 -1.67 -23.36
N PHE A 324 -24.56 -2.32 -22.37
CA PHE A 324 -23.20 -2.04 -21.88
C PHE A 324 -22.18 -2.14 -23.01
N ASN A 325 -22.24 -3.22 -23.78
CA ASN A 325 -21.36 -3.45 -24.94
C ASN A 325 -21.48 -2.37 -26.01
N LYS A 326 -22.69 -1.86 -26.26
CA LYS A 326 -22.93 -0.76 -27.21
C LYS A 326 -22.32 0.54 -26.69
N VAL A 327 -22.46 0.84 -25.40
CA VAL A 327 -21.98 2.11 -24.82
C VAL A 327 -20.48 2.16 -24.73
N ILE A 328 -19.80 1.09 -24.28
CA ILE A 328 -18.33 1.07 -24.15
C ILE A 328 -17.59 1.12 -25.50
N ARG A 329 -18.31 0.92 -26.62
CA ARG A 329 -17.75 1.02 -27.99
C ARG A 329 -18.05 2.34 -28.69
N ARG A 330 -18.69 3.29 -27.99
CA ARG A 330 -18.89 4.64 -28.53
C ARG A 330 -17.54 5.34 -28.73
N PRO A 331 -17.43 6.23 -29.71
CA PRO A 331 -16.15 6.88 -30.01
C PRO A 331 -15.69 7.83 -28.89
N ASN A 332 -16.63 8.46 -28.17
CA ASN A 332 -16.35 9.43 -27.15
C ASN A 332 -17.47 9.52 -26.08
N GLY A 333 -17.19 10.24 -25.02
CA GLY A 333 -18.12 10.46 -23.91
C GLY A 333 -17.64 9.78 -22.63
N ILE A 334 -18.38 9.97 -21.54
CA ILE A 334 -18.04 9.42 -20.22
C ILE A 334 -18.97 8.25 -19.89
N PHE A 335 -18.37 7.13 -19.50
CA PHE A 335 -19.04 6.02 -18.85
C PHE A 335 -18.65 5.99 -17.37
N LEU A 336 -19.65 6.14 -16.49
CA LEU A 336 -19.44 6.14 -15.04
C LEU A 336 -19.86 4.80 -14.43
N VAL A 337 -19.03 4.29 -13.51
CA VAL A 337 -19.42 3.18 -12.63
C VAL A 337 -19.49 3.71 -11.20
N THR A 338 -20.62 3.50 -10.54
CA THR A 338 -20.83 4.03 -9.19
C THR A 338 -21.21 2.94 -8.19
N GLY A 339 -21.00 3.22 -6.92
CA GLY A 339 -21.25 2.33 -5.80
C GLY A 339 -20.25 2.51 -4.66
N PRO A 340 -20.50 1.91 -3.49
CA PRO A 340 -19.58 1.98 -2.35
C PRO A 340 -18.27 1.26 -2.60
N THR A 341 -17.35 1.41 -1.65
CA THR A 341 -16.11 0.63 -1.64
C THR A 341 -16.42 -0.86 -1.58
N GLY A 342 -15.70 -1.65 -2.38
CA GLY A 342 -15.94 -3.10 -2.43
C GLY A 342 -17.10 -3.55 -3.32
N SER A 343 -17.82 -2.65 -4.01
CA SER A 343 -18.90 -3.03 -4.93
C SER A 343 -18.42 -3.64 -6.26
N GLY A 344 -17.11 -3.74 -6.51
CA GLY A 344 -16.56 -4.36 -7.71
C GLY A 344 -16.38 -3.41 -8.91
N LYS A 345 -16.42 -2.08 -8.70
CA LYS A 345 -16.26 -1.06 -9.77
C LYS A 345 -15.01 -1.27 -10.61
N THR A 346 -13.87 -1.45 -9.97
CA THR A 346 -12.57 -1.69 -10.64
C THR A 346 -12.60 -2.94 -11.49
N THR A 347 -13.19 -4.04 -10.99
CA THR A 347 -13.33 -5.29 -11.75
C THR A 347 -14.16 -5.09 -13.02
N THR A 348 -15.27 -4.36 -12.94
CA THR A 348 -16.13 -4.05 -14.09
C THR A 348 -15.40 -3.19 -15.11
N LEU A 349 -14.73 -2.12 -14.66
CA LEU A 349 -13.95 -1.25 -15.54
C LEU A 349 -12.77 -1.98 -16.19
N TYR A 350 -12.04 -2.78 -15.43
CA TYR A 350 -10.94 -3.58 -15.97
C TYR A 350 -11.41 -4.63 -16.98
N SER A 351 -12.58 -5.25 -16.74
CA SER A 351 -13.19 -6.17 -17.69
C SER A 351 -13.56 -5.44 -19.01
N ALA A 352 -14.09 -4.21 -18.91
CA ALA A 352 -14.39 -3.38 -20.07
C ALA A 352 -13.11 -2.97 -20.82
N LEU A 353 -12.07 -2.51 -20.11
CA LEU A 353 -10.79 -2.13 -20.71
C LEU A 353 -10.11 -3.32 -21.38
N ASN A 354 -10.17 -4.51 -20.77
CA ASN A 354 -9.58 -5.71 -21.36
C ASN A 354 -10.29 -6.12 -22.68
N ASP A 355 -11.61 -5.97 -22.73
CA ASP A 355 -12.40 -6.22 -23.97
C ASP A 355 -12.10 -5.19 -25.07
N LEU A 356 -11.78 -3.96 -24.71
CA LEU A 356 -11.44 -2.86 -25.61
C LEU A 356 -9.94 -2.80 -25.98
N ASN A 357 -9.10 -3.58 -25.29
CA ASN A 357 -7.64 -3.55 -25.46
C ASN A 357 -7.22 -4.27 -26.76
N ARG A 358 -7.03 -3.48 -27.80
CA ARG A 358 -6.63 -3.92 -29.13
C ARG A 358 -5.39 -3.15 -29.58
N PRO A 359 -4.57 -3.69 -30.51
CA PRO A 359 -3.35 -3.02 -30.99
C PRO A 359 -3.60 -1.64 -31.64
N ASP A 360 -4.80 -1.42 -32.18
CA ASP A 360 -5.22 -0.18 -32.84
C ASP A 360 -5.76 0.89 -31.85
N ARG A 361 -5.82 0.59 -30.56
CA ARG A 361 -6.36 1.49 -29.53
C ARG A 361 -5.38 1.75 -28.42
N LYS A 362 -5.06 3.00 -28.20
CA LYS A 362 -4.23 3.44 -27.08
C LYS A 362 -5.09 3.69 -25.86
N ILE A 363 -4.86 2.89 -24.81
CA ILE A 363 -5.54 3.00 -23.52
C ILE A 363 -4.55 3.52 -22.48
N ILE A 364 -4.92 4.58 -21.76
CA ILE A 364 -4.12 5.13 -20.66
C ILE A 364 -5.00 5.23 -19.42
N THR A 365 -4.47 4.86 -18.26
CA THR A 365 -5.17 4.95 -16.98
C THR A 365 -4.44 5.83 -15.98
N ALA A 366 -5.20 6.55 -15.14
CA ALA A 366 -4.74 7.23 -13.94
C ALA A 366 -5.41 6.58 -12.73
N GLU A 367 -4.63 6.01 -11.81
CA GLU A 367 -5.16 5.16 -10.73
C GLU A 367 -4.49 5.45 -9.40
N ASP A 368 -5.23 5.29 -8.30
CA ASP A 368 -4.74 5.47 -6.92
C ASP A 368 -5.14 4.31 -6.01
N PRO A 369 -4.28 3.29 -5.98
CA PRO A 369 -3.18 2.98 -6.88
C PRO A 369 -3.61 2.00 -7.99
N VAL A 370 -2.67 1.63 -8.87
CA VAL A 370 -2.88 0.53 -9.85
C VAL A 370 -3.08 -0.78 -9.10
N GLU A 371 -4.24 -1.45 -9.33
CA GLU A 371 -4.57 -2.72 -8.67
C GLU A 371 -3.86 -3.91 -9.34
N PHE A 372 -3.93 -3.99 -10.66
CA PHE A 372 -3.32 -5.05 -11.47
C PHE A 372 -2.71 -4.47 -12.74
N SER A 373 -1.60 -5.06 -13.18
CA SER A 373 -0.95 -4.69 -14.43
C SER A 373 -1.56 -5.42 -15.61
N PHE A 374 -1.88 -4.69 -16.68
CA PHE A 374 -2.36 -5.22 -17.94
C PHE A 374 -1.36 -5.01 -19.06
N LYS A 375 -1.14 -6.07 -19.84
CA LYS A 375 -0.35 -5.95 -21.06
C LYS A 375 -1.11 -5.10 -22.09
N GLY A 376 -0.45 -4.13 -22.69
CA GLY A 376 -1.04 -3.26 -23.73
C GLY A 376 -1.78 -2.03 -23.20
N ILE A 377 -1.83 -1.81 -21.87
CA ILE A 377 -2.44 -0.63 -21.26
C ILE A 377 -1.35 0.18 -20.54
N ASN A 378 -1.29 1.48 -20.79
CA ASN A 378 -0.39 2.39 -20.08
C ASN A 378 -1.05 2.83 -18.76
N GLN A 379 -0.63 2.25 -17.65
CA GLN A 379 -1.19 2.53 -16.33
C GLN A 379 -0.28 3.48 -15.55
N VAL A 380 -0.81 4.64 -15.15
CA VAL A 380 -0.10 5.66 -14.37
C VAL A 380 -0.66 5.67 -12.95
N GLN A 381 0.22 5.42 -11.99
CA GLN A 381 -0.15 5.48 -10.58
C GLN A 381 0.06 6.88 -10.02
N VAL A 382 -0.93 7.40 -9.30
CA VAL A 382 -0.85 8.63 -8.52
C VAL A 382 0.25 8.52 -7.46
N ARG A 383 1.04 9.59 -7.29
CA ARG A 383 2.09 9.73 -6.27
C ARG A 383 2.11 11.15 -5.74
N GLU A 384 1.24 11.43 -4.79
CA GLU A 384 1.07 12.78 -4.23
C GLU A 384 2.36 13.33 -3.58
N ASN A 385 3.19 12.45 -3.00
CA ASN A 385 4.47 12.81 -2.38
C ASN A 385 5.48 13.47 -3.33
N ILE A 386 5.33 13.28 -4.65
CA ILE A 386 6.15 13.93 -5.69
C ILE A 386 5.34 14.88 -6.58
N GLY A 387 4.08 15.20 -6.20
CA GLY A 387 3.20 16.08 -6.98
C GLY A 387 2.57 15.43 -8.22
N LEU A 388 2.67 14.10 -8.39
CA LEU A 388 2.03 13.37 -9.48
C LEU A 388 0.58 13.05 -9.10
N THR A 389 -0.29 14.06 -9.19
CA THR A 389 -1.71 14.01 -8.84
C THR A 389 -2.60 13.66 -10.05
N PHE A 390 -3.88 13.32 -9.81
CA PHE A 390 -4.84 13.07 -10.90
C PHE A 390 -4.89 14.20 -11.94
N PRO A 391 -5.04 15.50 -11.57
CA PRO A 391 -5.07 16.57 -12.55
C PRO A 391 -3.80 16.67 -13.41
N VAL A 392 -2.63 16.50 -12.80
CA VAL A 392 -1.33 16.53 -13.51
C VAL A 392 -1.23 15.40 -14.53
N ILE A 393 -1.59 14.19 -14.11
CA ILE A 393 -1.59 13.00 -14.96
C ILE A 393 -2.56 13.19 -16.13
N LEU A 394 -3.81 13.57 -15.87
CA LEU A 394 -4.86 13.74 -16.89
C LEU A 394 -4.48 14.80 -17.94
N LYS A 395 -4.01 15.97 -17.49
CA LYS A 395 -3.51 17.02 -18.41
C LYS A 395 -2.37 16.51 -19.31
N SER A 396 -1.53 15.61 -18.80
CA SER A 396 -0.47 14.99 -19.60
C SER A 396 -1.00 13.94 -20.58
N MET A 397 -1.99 13.12 -20.14
CA MET A 397 -2.60 12.07 -20.98
C MET A 397 -3.23 12.63 -22.25
N LEU A 398 -3.88 13.78 -22.18
CA LEU A 398 -4.49 14.44 -23.35
C LEU A 398 -3.47 14.78 -24.45
N ARG A 399 -2.19 14.92 -24.11
CA ARG A 399 -1.11 15.14 -25.07
C ARG A 399 -0.46 13.85 -25.57
N GLN A 400 -0.96 12.71 -25.11
CA GLN A 400 -0.44 11.38 -25.47
C GLN A 400 -1.27 10.69 -26.56
N ALA A 401 -2.25 11.40 -27.17
CA ALA A 401 -3.18 10.90 -28.16
C ALA A 401 -3.85 9.55 -27.77
N PRO A 402 -4.48 9.42 -26.61
CA PRO A 402 -5.19 8.22 -26.23
C PRO A 402 -6.52 8.09 -26.99
N ASN A 403 -6.99 6.86 -27.20
CA ASN A 403 -8.36 6.61 -27.64
C ASN A 403 -9.29 6.46 -26.44
N ILE A 404 -8.76 5.84 -25.37
CA ILE A 404 -9.51 5.51 -24.17
C ILE A 404 -8.73 5.96 -22.93
N ILE A 405 -9.40 6.63 -22.01
CA ILE A 405 -8.85 7.12 -20.75
C ILE A 405 -9.65 6.48 -19.60
N LEU A 406 -8.96 5.91 -18.61
CA LEU A 406 -9.56 5.58 -17.32
C LEU A 406 -9.06 6.57 -16.27
N VAL A 407 -9.99 7.22 -15.59
CA VAL A 407 -9.76 8.00 -14.37
C VAL A 407 -10.26 7.18 -13.21
N GLY A 408 -9.39 6.72 -12.33
CA GLY A 408 -9.74 5.81 -11.23
C GLY A 408 -10.98 6.26 -10.48
N GLU A 409 -11.03 7.53 -10.08
CA GLU A 409 -12.23 8.14 -9.48
C GLU A 409 -12.25 9.66 -9.67
N ILE A 410 -13.44 10.24 -9.66
CA ILE A 410 -13.67 11.68 -9.62
C ILE A 410 -14.00 12.07 -8.19
N ARG A 411 -13.05 12.74 -7.52
CA ARG A 411 -13.20 13.22 -6.12
C ARG A 411 -13.60 14.68 -6.03
N ASP A 412 -13.19 15.47 -7.00
CA ASP A 412 -13.33 16.93 -7.00
C ASP A 412 -13.66 17.49 -8.38
N ARG A 413 -13.93 18.79 -8.40
CA ARG A 413 -14.30 19.50 -9.60
C ARG A 413 -13.19 19.53 -10.64
N GLU A 414 -11.92 19.70 -10.26
CA GLU A 414 -10.83 19.81 -11.23
C GLU A 414 -10.69 18.55 -12.06
N VAL A 415 -10.72 17.39 -11.40
CA VAL A 415 -10.68 16.07 -12.07
C VAL A 415 -11.91 15.89 -12.96
N ALA A 416 -13.12 16.28 -12.48
CA ALA A 416 -14.35 16.22 -13.26
C ALA A 416 -14.28 17.06 -14.52
N ASP A 417 -13.85 18.33 -14.41
CA ASP A 417 -13.75 19.25 -15.54
C ASP A 417 -12.77 18.74 -16.61
N ILE A 418 -11.61 18.18 -16.21
CA ILE A 418 -10.63 17.62 -17.16
C ILE A 418 -11.18 16.35 -17.84
N ALA A 419 -11.85 15.44 -17.10
CA ALA A 419 -12.46 14.24 -17.64
C ALA A 419 -13.56 14.59 -18.66
N ILE A 420 -14.37 15.60 -18.36
CA ILE A 420 -15.41 16.10 -19.26
C ILE A 420 -14.79 16.74 -20.51
N GLN A 421 -13.74 17.55 -20.36
CA GLN A 421 -13.01 18.10 -21.50
C GLN A 421 -12.47 17.00 -22.41
N ALA A 422 -11.87 15.96 -21.83
CA ALA A 422 -11.41 14.80 -22.59
C ALA A 422 -12.55 14.15 -23.40
N ALA A 423 -13.70 13.93 -22.77
CA ALA A 423 -14.85 13.34 -23.44
C ALA A 423 -15.39 14.20 -24.58
N LEU A 424 -15.45 15.52 -24.40
CA LEU A 424 -15.94 16.46 -25.42
C LEU A 424 -14.95 16.64 -26.58
N THR A 425 -13.66 16.40 -26.32
CA THR A 425 -12.62 16.48 -27.37
C THR A 425 -12.37 15.16 -28.12
N GLY A 426 -13.26 14.16 -27.96
CA GLY A 426 -13.25 12.96 -28.79
C GLY A 426 -12.71 11.69 -28.11
N HIS A 427 -12.48 11.71 -26.79
CA HIS A 427 -11.98 10.55 -26.07
C HIS A 427 -13.12 9.79 -25.38
N LEU A 428 -13.01 8.47 -25.31
CA LEU A 428 -13.87 7.65 -24.46
C LEU A 428 -13.26 7.62 -23.06
N VAL A 429 -14.00 8.11 -22.06
CA VAL A 429 -13.55 8.23 -20.69
C VAL A 429 -14.33 7.29 -19.78
N PHE A 430 -13.62 6.48 -19.00
CA PHE A 430 -14.17 5.68 -17.92
C PHE A 430 -13.80 6.30 -16.58
N SER A 431 -14.75 6.33 -15.65
CA SER A 431 -14.43 6.76 -14.29
C SER A 431 -15.37 6.17 -13.25
N THR A 432 -15.07 6.42 -11.97
CA THR A 432 -15.94 6.02 -10.86
C THR A 432 -16.37 7.20 -10.02
N LEU A 433 -17.55 7.03 -9.38
CA LEU A 433 -18.09 7.90 -8.34
C LEU A 433 -18.51 7.06 -7.13
N HIS A 434 -18.63 7.69 -5.97
CA HIS A 434 -19.17 7.09 -4.76
C HIS A 434 -20.61 7.57 -4.53
N THR A 435 -21.55 7.13 -5.38
CA THR A 435 -22.99 7.34 -5.17
C THR A 435 -23.69 6.00 -5.09
N ASN A 436 -24.87 5.97 -4.45
CA ASN A 436 -25.60 4.74 -4.16
C ASN A 436 -26.34 4.18 -5.37
N ASP A 437 -26.80 5.04 -6.28
CA ASP A 437 -27.56 4.72 -7.48
C ASP A 437 -27.05 5.51 -8.69
N ALA A 438 -27.52 5.19 -9.87
CA ALA A 438 -27.09 5.82 -11.11
C ALA A 438 -27.62 7.27 -11.27
N PRO A 439 -28.87 7.62 -10.95
CA PRO A 439 -29.35 8.99 -11.00
C PRO A 439 -28.59 9.97 -10.10
N SER A 440 -28.21 9.54 -8.90
CA SER A 440 -27.44 10.36 -7.95
C SER A 440 -26.06 10.75 -8.47
N ALA A 441 -25.49 10.02 -9.42
CA ALA A 441 -24.21 10.40 -10.02
C ALA A 441 -24.29 11.73 -10.79
N ILE A 442 -25.45 12.01 -11.42
CA ILE A 442 -25.68 13.26 -12.15
C ILE A 442 -25.71 14.44 -11.19
N THR A 443 -26.52 14.36 -10.12
CA THR A 443 -26.60 15.41 -9.11
C THR A 443 -25.28 15.61 -8.39
N ARG A 444 -24.56 14.54 -8.08
CA ARG A 444 -23.25 14.61 -7.43
C ARG A 444 -22.23 15.42 -8.24
N LEU A 445 -22.18 15.23 -9.55
CA LEU A 445 -21.29 16.05 -10.41
C LEU A 445 -21.69 17.54 -10.40
N VAL A 446 -22.99 17.81 -10.44
CA VAL A 446 -23.49 19.19 -10.35
C VAL A 446 -23.17 19.81 -9.00
N ASP A 447 -23.31 19.06 -7.90
CA ASP A 447 -23.00 19.50 -6.53
C ASP A 447 -21.51 19.73 -6.32
N MET A 448 -20.63 19.02 -7.03
CA MET A 448 -19.20 19.29 -7.08
C MET A 448 -18.87 20.62 -7.81
N GLY A 449 -19.86 21.28 -8.40
CA GLY A 449 -19.72 22.57 -9.12
C GLY A 449 -19.49 22.43 -10.62
N VAL A 450 -19.66 21.22 -11.20
CA VAL A 450 -19.66 21.03 -12.65
C VAL A 450 -20.91 21.69 -13.25
N LYS A 451 -20.73 22.39 -14.36
CA LYS A 451 -21.86 23.05 -15.04
C LYS A 451 -22.83 22.01 -15.60
N PRO A 452 -24.16 22.10 -15.35
CA PRO A 452 -25.15 21.09 -15.74
C PRO A 452 -25.14 20.74 -17.22
N PHE A 453 -24.92 21.71 -18.11
CA PHE A 453 -24.86 21.45 -19.56
C PHE A 453 -23.67 20.57 -19.94
N LEU A 454 -22.53 20.66 -19.20
CA LEU A 454 -21.37 19.80 -19.42
C LEU A 454 -21.66 18.36 -18.98
N VAL A 455 -22.34 18.18 -17.85
CA VAL A 455 -22.77 16.86 -17.37
C VAL A 455 -23.74 16.24 -18.39
N ALA A 456 -24.74 16.98 -18.82
CA ALA A 456 -25.76 16.53 -19.78
C ALA A 456 -25.15 16.12 -21.14
N SER A 457 -24.13 16.83 -21.62
CA SER A 457 -23.53 16.59 -22.94
C SER A 457 -22.44 15.50 -22.96
N SER A 458 -21.69 15.36 -21.87
CA SER A 458 -20.54 14.46 -21.85
C SER A 458 -20.86 13.04 -21.39
N ILE A 459 -21.80 12.86 -20.46
CA ILE A 459 -22.13 11.53 -19.93
C ILE A 459 -22.95 10.73 -20.92
N GLN A 460 -22.57 9.47 -21.15
CA GLN A 460 -23.27 8.52 -22.02
C GLN A 460 -24.12 7.54 -21.23
N ALA A 461 -23.60 7.04 -20.13
CA ALA A 461 -24.31 6.16 -19.23
C ALA A 461 -23.68 6.16 -17.83
N VAL A 462 -24.47 5.76 -16.85
CA VAL A 462 -24.05 5.51 -15.47
C VAL A 462 -24.47 4.10 -15.08
N LEU A 463 -23.56 3.30 -14.55
CA LEU A 463 -23.78 1.95 -14.04
C LEU A 463 -23.59 1.94 -12.52
N ALA A 464 -24.67 1.90 -11.76
CA ALA A 464 -24.58 1.64 -10.33
C ALA A 464 -24.44 0.13 -10.07
N GLN A 465 -23.63 -0.22 -9.09
CA GLN A 465 -23.23 -1.60 -8.83
C GLN A 465 -23.16 -1.92 -7.34
N ARG A 466 -23.64 -3.12 -6.99
CA ARG A 466 -23.48 -3.79 -5.70
C ARG A 466 -22.99 -5.22 -5.94
N LEU A 467 -22.48 -5.87 -4.89
CA LEU A 467 -22.18 -7.31 -4.91
C LEU A 467 -23.09 -8.03 -3.93
N ALA A 468 -23.79 -9.07 -4.40
CA ALA A 468 -24.54 -10.01 -3.58
C ALA A 468 -23.76 -11.32 -3.46
N ARG A 469 -23.81 -11.97 -2.29
CA ARG A 469 -23.26 -13.31 -2.11
C ARG A 469 -24.07 -14.31 -2.93
N ILE A 470 -23.41 -15.29 -3.53
CA ILE A 470 -24.03 -16.35 -4.31
C ILE A 470 -24.28 -17.54 -3.40
N LEU A 471 -25.49 -18.10 -3.46
CA LEU A 471 -25.81 -19.34 -2.77
C LEU A 471 -24.85 -20.46 -3.22
N CYS A 472 -24.37 -21.23 -2.26
CA CYS A 472 -23.51 -22.35 -2.54
C CYS A 472 -24.24 -23.38 -3.43
N PRO A 473 -23.71 -23.73 -4.62
CA PRO A 473 -24.41 -24.64 -5.53
C PRO A 473 -24.58 -26.05 -4.97
N GLU A 474 -23.75 -26.45 -4.02
CA GLU A 474 -23.73 -27.80 -3.44
C GLU A 474 -24.75 -27.99 -2.32
N CYS A 475 -25.12 -26.93 -1.60
CA CYS A 475 -25.98 -27.07 -0.42
C CYS A 475 -27.21 -26.19 -0.41
N LYS A 476 -27.44 -25.37 -1.44
CA LYS A 476 -28.69 -24.61 -1.52
C LYS A 476 -29.90 -25.55 -1.73
N VAL A 477 -31.00 -25.24 -1.09
CA VAL A 477 -32.26 -26.00 -1.23
C VAL A 477 -33.39 -25.05 -1.60
N PRO A 478 -34.49 -25.55 -2.17
CA PRO A 478 -35.69 -24.75 -2.40
C PRO A 478 -36.19 -24.07 -1.12
N ASP A 479 -36.65 -22.85 -1.24
CA ASP A 479 -37.25 -22.10 -0.15
C ASP A 479 -38.77 -22.05 -0.36
N ASP A 480 -39.45 -23.03 0.20
CA ASP A 480 -40.90 -23.19 0.07
C ASP A 480 -41.71 -22.17 0.88
N GLN A 481 -41.04 -21.53 1.86
CA GLN A 481 -41.64 -20.54 2.76
C GLN A 481 -40.71 -19.33 2.94
N PRO A 482 -40.50 -18.52 1.90
CA PRO A 482 -39.65 -17.36 1.99
C PRO A 482 -40.23 -16.34 3.00
N ASP A 483 -39.35 -15.69 3.77
CA ASP A 483 -39.77 -14.70 4.75
C ASP A 483 -40.53 -13.54 4.08
N PRO A 484 -41.81 -13.28 4.49
CA PRO A 484 -42.63 -12.22 3.93
C PRO A 484 -42.06 -10.81 4.12
N HIS A 485 -41.19 -10.60 5.14
CA HIS A 485 -40.53 -9.34 5.37
C HIS A 485 -39.55 -9.00 4.21
N TRP A 486 -38.67 -9.93 3.88
CA TRP A 486 -37.68 -9.73 2.83
C TRP A 486 -38.27 -9.71 1.42
N THR A 487 -39.30 -10.55 1.15
CA THR A 487 -40.02 -10.53 -0.15
C THR A 487 -40.73 -9.21 -0.36
N ARG A 488 -41.32 -8.61 0.68
CA ARG A 488 -41.96 -7.28 0.60
C ARG A 488 -40.95 -6.19 0.28
N ILE A 489 -39.77 -6.14 0.98
CA ILE A 489 -38.72 -5.14 0.76
C ILE A 489 -38.20 -5.25 -0.67
N THR A 490 -37.99 -6.45 -1.16
CA THR A 490 -37.48 -6.68 -2.52
C THR A 490 -38.55 -6.54 -3.61
N GLY A 491 -39.83 -6.32 -3.24
CA GLY A 491 -40.95 -6.18 -4.15
C GLY A 491 -41.29 -7.48 -4.90
N ILE A 492 -41.02 -8.64 -4.32
CA ILE A 492 -41.35 -9.95 -4.87
C ILE A 492 -42.79 -10.26 -4.47
N SER A 493 -43.70 -10.45 -5.48
CA SER A 493 -45.09 -10.81 -5.23
C SER A 493 -45.25 -12.30 -4.93
N ALA A 494 -46.36 -12.67 -4.31
CA ALA A 494 -46.70 -14.08 -4.04
C ALA A 494 -46.79 -14.92 -5.34
N GLU A 495 -47.28 -14.33 -6.43
CA GLU A 495 -47.33 -14.99 -7.74
C GLU A 495 -45.94 -15.26 -8.32
N GLU A 496 -44.97 -14.33 -8.09
CA GLU A 496 -43.59 -14.49 -8.53
C GLU A 496 -42.88 -15.53 -7.67
N VAL A 497 -43.16 -15.61 -6.37
CA VAL A 497 -42.69 -16.69 -5.50
C VAL A 497 -43.12 -18.03 -6.03
N ALA A 498 -44.42 -18.17 -6.40
CA ALA A 498 -44.97 -19.41 -6.91
C ALA A 498 -44.40 -19.84 -8.29
N ARG A 499 -43.92 -18.89 -9.08
CA ARG A 499 -43.31 -19.13 -10.43
C ARG A 499 -41.78 -19.21 -10.39
N GLY A 500 -41.17 -18.67 -9.35
CA GLY A 500 -39.71 -18.60 -9.21
C GLY A 500 -39.09 -19.84 -8.59
N THR A 501 -37.76 -19.95 -8.70
CA THR A 501 -36.99 -20.98 -8.04
C THR A 501 -36.17 -20.32 -6.90
N MET A 502 -36.90 -19.81 -5.90
CA MET A 502 -36.24 -19.26 -4.71
C MET A 502 -35.51 -20.35 -3.95
N MET A 503 -34.31 -20.04 -3.51
CA MET A 503 -33.46 -20.98 -2.81
C MET A 503 -32.95 -20.35 -1.50
N LYS A 504 -32.69 -21.19 -0.49
CA LYS A 504 -32.12 -20.79 0.81
C LYS A 504 -30.78 -21.47 1.08
N PRO A 505 -29.88 -20.83 1.86
CA PRO A 505 -28.61 -21.39 2.26
C PRO A 505 -28.81 -22.46 3.34
N VAL A 506 -28.00 -23.53 3.31
CA VAL A 506 -27.97 -24.55 4.36
C VAL A 506 -26.61 -24.55 5.05
N GLY A 507 -25.54 -24.61 4.29
CA GLY A 507 -24.18 -24.80 4.77
C GLY A 507 -23.65 -26.19 4.47
N CYS A 508 -22.38 -26.27 4.08
CA CYS A 508 -21.65 -27.52 3.86
C CYS A 508 -20.13 -27.28 3.97
N PRO A 509 -19.30 -28.32 4.03
CA PRO A 509 -17.84 -28.15 4.08
C PRO A 509 -17.24 -27.37 2.91
N LYS A 510 -17.88 -27.39 1.72
CA LYS A 510 -17.40 -26.64 0.55
C LYS A 510 -17.60 -25.12 0.64
N CYS A 511 -18.46 -24.66 1.52
CA CYS A 511 -18.73 -23.24 1.78
C CYS A 511 -18.46 -22.87 3.26
N ASP A 512 -17.65 -23.65 3.97
CA ASP A 512 -17.32 -23.46 5.38
C ASP A 512 -18.54 -23.28 6.27
N ASN A 513 -19.64 -24.03 5.96
CA ASN A 513 -20.95 -23.99 6.61
C ASN A 513 -21.67 -22.63 6.57
N ILE A 514 -21.24 -21.70 5.70
CA ILE A 514 -21.83 -20.36 5.55
C ILE A 514 -23.09 -20.42 4.66
N GLY A 515 -23.19 -21.39 3.76
CA GLY A 515 -24.29 -21.49 2.78
C GLY A 515 -24.12 -20.63 1.54
N TYR A 516 -23.08 -19.79 1.47
CA TYR A 516 -22.74 -18.93 0.34
C TYR A 516 -21.33 -19.21 -0.15
N LYS A 517 -21.07 -19.02 -1.47
CA LYS A 517 -19.75 -19.16 -2.06
C LYS A 517 -19.56 -18.25 -3.26
N GLY A 518 -18.78 -17.21 -3.09
CA GLY A 518 -18.50 -16.20 -4.11
C GLY A 518 -19.56 -15.09 -4.14
N ARG A 519 -19.33 -14.12 -5.02
CA ARG A 519 -20.18 -12.91 -5.17
C ARG A 519 -20.53 -12.68 -6.63
N LYS A 520 -21.67 -12.04 -6.89
CA LYS A 520 -22.12 -11.63 -8.22
C LYS A 520 -22.60 -10.19 -8.19
N GLY A 521 -22.35 -9.45 -9.27
CA GLY A 521 -22.78 -8.07 -9.39
C GLY A 521 -24.30 -7.97 -9.51
N VAL A 522 -24.88 -6.94 -8.91
CA VAL A 522 -26.23 -6.45 -9.07
C VAL A 522 -26.13 -5.05 -9.64
N TYR A 523 -26.88 -4.76 -10.69
CA TYR A 523 -26.65 -3.60 -11.56
C TYR A 523 -27.90 -2.77 -11.78
N GLU A 524 -27.70 -1.45 -11.85
CA GLU A 524 -28.66 -0.47 -12.31
C GLU A 524 -27.97 0.38 -13.38
N MET A 525 -28.42 0.29 -14.64
CA MET A 525 -27.78 1.01 -15.75
C MET A 525 -28.71 2.08 -16.33
N MET A 526 -28.30 3.34 -16.14
CA MET A 526 -28.99 4.49 -16.67
C MET A 526 -28.33 4.98 -17.97
N LEU A 527 -29.06 5.04 -19.06
CA LEU A 527 -28.63 5.67 -20.30
C LEU A 527 -29.02 7.15 -20.31
N MET A 528 -28.16 8.00 -20.82
CA MET A 528 -28.45 9.43 -21.01
C MET A 528 -29.23 9.64 -22.32
N ASN A 529 -30.56 9.55 -22.25
CA ASN A 529 -31.48 9.93 -23.33
C ASN A 529 -31.75 11.46 -23.29
N SER A 530 -32.57 11.97 -24.25
CA SER A 530 -32.92 13.40 -24.32
C SER A 530 -33.62 13.89 -23.05
N GLU A 531 -34.61 13.16 -22.54
CA GLU A 531 -35.36 13.53 -21.34
C GLU A 531 -34.44 13.65 -20.10
N ILE A 532 -33.55 12.67 -19.90
CA ILE A 532 -32.59 12.69 -18.76
C ILE A 532 -31.59 13.80 -18.92
N ARG A 533 -31.13 14.12 -20.15
CA ARG A 533 -30.26 15.24 -20.43
C ARG A 533 -30.91 16.57 -20.09
N ASP A 534 -32.18 16.77 -20.46
CA ASP A 534 -32.96 17.96 -20.15
C ASP A 534 -33.14 18.12 -18.64
N LEU A 535 -33.46 17.03 -17.93
CA LEU A 535 -33.56 17.04 -16.47
C LEU A 535 -32.22 17.34 -15.79
N ALA A 536 -31.13 16.81 -16.29
CA ALA A 536 -29.80 17.11 -15.79
C ALA A 536 -29.43 18.60 -16.01
N PHE A 537 -29.75 19.15 -17.19
CA PHE A 537 -29.55 20.55 -17.51
C PHE A 537 -30.35 21.47 -16.59
N GLN A 538 -31.59 21.10 -16.27
CA GLN A 538 -32.51 21.83 -15.38
C GLN A 538 -32.17 21.65 -13.89
N ARG A 539 -31.14 20.90 -13.53
CA ARG A 539 -30.81 20.54 -12.14
C ARG A 539 -31.99 19.88 -11.42
N ALA A 540 -32.70 18.99 -12.11
CA ALA A 540 -33.82 18.27 -11.53
C ALA A 540 -33.37 17.38 -10.36
N THR A 541 -34.30 17.11 -9.43
CA THR A 541 -34.05 16.23 -8.28
C THR A 541 -33.78 14.80 -8.73
N VAL A 542 -33.01 14.05 -7.91
CA VAL A 542 -32.72 12.62 -8.14
C VAL A 542 -33.99 11.80 -8.44
N GLY A 543 -35.08 12.08 -7.69
CA GLY A 543 -36.38 11.38 -7.89
C GLY A 543 -36.98 11.59 -9.30
N LYS A 544 -36.88 12.80 -9.86
CA LYS A 544 -37.37 13.08 -11.23
C LYS A 544 -36.49 12.38 -12.26
N ILE A 545 -35.17 12.39 -12.10
CA ILE A 545 -34.23 11.71 -13.00
C ILE A 545 -34.45 10.18 -12.91
N ARG A 546 -34.63 9.62 -11.71
CA ARG A 546 -34.95 8.21 -11.50
C ARG A 546 -36.26 7.80 -12.19
N ALA A 547 -37.32 8.57 -12.01
CA ALA A 547 -38.59 8.30 -12.64
C ALA A 547 -38.52 8.29 -14.18
N ALA A 548 -37.79 9.25 -14.76
CA ALA A 548 -37.53 9.29 -16.20
C ALA A 548 -36.71 8.09 -16.67
N ALA A 549 -35.65 7.73 -15.92
CA ALA A 549 -34.80 6.59 -16.24
C ALA A 549 -35.59 5.27 -16.23
N VAL A 550 -36.44 5.05 -15.20
CA VAL A 550 -37.26 3.85 -15.09
C VAL A 550 -38.29 3.79 -16.24
N ARG A 551 -38.96 4.92 -16.57
CA ARG A 551 -39.83 4.97 -17.75
C ARG A 551 -39.11 4.63 -19.06
N SER A 552 -37.84 4.96 -19.15
CA SER A 552 -36.99 4.65 -20.31
C SER A 552 -36.43 3.21 -20.30
N GLY A 553 -36.87 2.36 -19.35
CA GLY A 553 -36.49 0.96 -19.26
C GLY A 553 -35.29 0.66 -18.33
N MET A 554 -34.83 1.63 -17.52
CA MET A 554 -33.84 1.36 -16.52
C MET A 554 -34.37 0.40 -15.47
N ARG A 555 -33.65 -0.71 -15.26
CA ARG A 555 -33.87 -1.62 -14.14
C ARG A 555 -33.12 -1.13 -12.92
N THR A 556 -33.81 -0.97 -11.78
CA THR A 556 -33.19 -0.58 -10.51
C THR A 556 -32.34 -1.71 -9.93
N LEU A 557 -31.47 -1.39 -8.98
CA LEU A 557 -30.67 -2.41 -8.23
C LEU A 557 -31.60 -3.47 -7.62
N LEU A 558 -32.73 -3.06 -7.00
CA LEU A 558 -33.72 -4.00 -6.47
C LEU A 558 -34.35 -4.85 -7.57
N GLY A 559 -34.67 -4.27 -8.72
CA GLY A 559 -35.25 -5.00 -9.84
C GLY A 559 -34.30 -6.06 -10.42
N ASP A 560 -32.99 -5.75 -10.53
CA ASP A 560 -32.00 -6.73 -10.98
C ASP A 560 -31.73 -7.79 -9.90
N GLY A 561 -31.68 -7.39 -8.62
CA GLY A 561 -31.57 -8.29 -7.48
C GLY A 561 -32.73 -9.28 -7.41
N LYS A 562 -33.97 -8.79 -7.56
CA LYS A 562 -35.19 -9.61 -7.60
C LYS A 562 -35.09 -10.73 -8.64
N ILE A 563 -34.61 -10.43 -9.85
CA ILE A 563 -34.43 -11.45 -10.89
C ILE A 563 -33.42 -12.53 -10.43
N LYS A 564 -32.38 -12.13 -9.74
CA LYS A 564 -31.35 -13.07 -9.23
C LYS A 564 -31.87 -13.94 -8.08
N VAL A 565 -32.74 -13.40 -7.22
CA VAL A 565 -33.44 -14.17 -6.19
C VAL A 565 -34.35 -15.21 -6.81
N LEU A 566 -35.19 -14.80 -7.75
CA LEU A 566 -36.13 -15.69 -8.45
C LEU A 566 -35.44 -16.78 -9.30
N LYS A 567 -34.19 -16.58 -9.69
CA LYS A 567 -33.32 -17.57 -10.33
C LYS A 567 -32.52 -18.44 -9.33
N GLY A 568 -32.74 -18.30 -8.04
CA GLY A 568 -32.02 -19.05 -7.00
C GLY A 568 -30.51 -18.83 -7.00
N ILE A 569 -30.08 -17.63 -7.38
CA ILE A 569 -28.66 -17.22 -7.39
C ILE A 569 -28.25 -16.66 -6.02
N THR A 570 -29.11 -15.86 -5.42
CA THR A 570 -28.93 -15.21 -4.11
C THR A 570 -30.23 -15.23 -3.33
N THR A 571 -30.27 -14.69 -2.14
CA THR A 571 -31.44 -14.64 -1.28
C THR A 571 -32.08 -13.25 -1.23
N ALA A 572 -33.32 -13.15 -0.77
CA ALA A 572 -34.06 -11.89 -0.68
C ALA A 572 -33.46 -10.95 0.39
N ASP A 573 -32.96 -11.49 1.51
CA ASP A 573 -32.28 -10.72 2.56
C ASP A 573 -31.00 -10.05 2.06
N GLU A 574 -30.18 -10.74 1.25
CA GLU A 574 -28.98 -10.15 0.63
C GLU A 574 -29.34 -8.93 -0.25
N VAL A 575 -30.40 -9.06 -1.06
CA VAL A 575 -30.84 -7.97 -1.93
C VAL A 575 -31.50 -6.83 -1.15
N ALA A 576 -32.23 -7.14 -0.08
CA ALA A 576 -32.88 -6.15 0.78
C ALA A 576 -31.88 -5.21 1.47
N THR A 577 -30.66 -5.66 1.73
CA THR A 577 -29.60 -4.80 2.29
C THR A 577 -29.30 -3.57 1.41
N PHE A 578 -29.53 -3.67 0.11
CA PHE A 578 -29.33 -2.55 -0.83
C PHE A 578 -30.42 -1.48 -0.71
N ALA A 579 -31.68 -1.89 -0.39
CA ALA A 579 -32.80 -0.99 -0.17
C ALA A 579 -32.65 -0.18 1.13
N GLN A 580 -32.15 -0.81 2.18
CA GLN A 580 -31.94 -0.15 3.49
C GLN A 580 -30.84 0.92 3.41
N ALA A 581 -29.81 0.70 2.59
CA ALA A 581 -28.76 1.69 2.36
C ALA A 581 -29.26 2.94 1.61
N ASP A 582 -30.32 2.81 0.80
CA ASP A 582 -30.94 3.93 0.06
C ASP A 582 -31.88 4.78 0.94
N VAL A 583 -32.38 4.24 2.06
CA VAL A 583 -33.25 4.96 3.00
C VAL A 583 -32.45 5.71 4.07
N ALA A 584 -31.22 5.28 4.35
CA ALA A 584 -30.34 5.86 5.38
C ALA A 584 -29.42 6.98 4.84
N SER A 585 -29.43 7.23 3.53
CA SER A 585 -28.68 8.28 2.84
C SER A 585 -29.59 9.41 2.33
#